data_e1d45694862af40cebf040c38fb49f52
#
_entry.id   e1d45694862af40cebf040c38fb49f52
#
_cell.length_a   1.000
_cell.length_b   1.000
_cell.length_c   1.000
_cell.angle_alpha   90.00
_cell.angle_beta   90.00
_cell.angle_gamma   90.00
#
_symmetry.space_group_name_H-M   'P 1'
#
loop_
_entity.id
_entity.type
_entity.pdbx_description
1 polymer ?
#
loop_
_entity_poly.entity_id
_entity_poly.type
_entity_poly.pdbx_seq_one_letter_code
_entity_poly.pdbx_strand_id
1 'polypeptide(L)'
;MSPVEKGPGHGKARPVLVLPQTPDEPRGVVLMLHGGEVDDVRPLRRWDPSAVVMRVMTEKLAERQPDLAFVRLLNAVGGWNEPIRSPVADAEWALMRLRQLYPGLPIAVVGHSMGGRTAFELAGTQPLAALVGLAPWLADGYGESRFLGLSTLIVHGKADTVTRQDASADLVRRIRAAGGTAGFLSVPGWHSLGFRSAIWQRQVAAFLEHYLP
;
A
#
# COMPACT_ATOMS: atom_id res chain seq x y z
N MET A 1 8.13 -16.32 15.18
CA MET A 1 8.56 -15.05 14.53
C MET A 1 8.28 -15.21 13.04
N SER A 2 7.61 -14.25 12.43
CA SER A 2 7.40 -14.28 10.97
C SER A 2 8.75 -14.31 10.24
N PRO A 3 8.91 -15.12 9.18
CA PRO A 3 10.10 -15.11 8.36
C PRO A 3 10.31 -13.73 7.72
N VAL A 4 11.56 -13.33 7.58
CA VAL A 4 11.92 -12.02 7.00
C VAL A 4 12.97 -12.18 5.91
N GLU A 5 12.84 -11.40 4.84
CA GLU A 5 13.85 -11.27 3.79
C GLU A 5 14.36 -9.84 3.74
N LYS A 6 15.65 -9.66 3.47
CA LYS A 6 16.29 -8.35 3.36
C LYS A 6 16.62 -8.04 1.92
N GLY A 7 16.28 -6.84 1.47
CA GLY A 7 16.55 -6.36 0.14
C GLY A 7 17.90 -5.70 -0.07
N PRO A 8 18.11 -5.11 -1.26
CA PRO A 8 19.29 -4.33 -1.58
C PRO A 8 19.41 -3.13 -0.64
N GLY A 9 20.63 -2.74 -0.31
CA GLY A 9 20.88 -1.70 0.67
C GLY A 9 20.91 -0.28 0.08
N HIS A 10 20.40 0.66 0.85
CA HIS A 10 20.68 2.09 0.74
C HIS A 10 21.73 2.43 1.80
N GLY A 11 23.01 2.32 1.47
CA GLY A 11 24.10 2.38 2.47
C GLY A 11 24.03 1.19 3.45
N LYS A 12 23.87 1.48 4.76
CA LYS A 12 23.74 0.45 5.80
C LYS A 12 22.27 0.00 6.03
N ALA A 13 21.30 0.76 5.54
CA ALA A 13 19.89 0.45 5.66
C ALA A 13 19.44 -0.50 4.54
N ARG A 14 18.52 -1.41 4.86
CA ARG A 14 17.95 -2.37 3.90
C ARG A 14 16.45 -2.49 4.09
N PRO A 15 15.65 -2.55 3.02
CA PRO A 15 14.25 -2.88 3.14
C PRO A 15 14.09 -4.34 3.61
N VAL A 16 12.99 -4.59 4.30
CA VAL A 16 12.68 -5.91 4.85
C VAL A 16 11.27 -6.32 4.46
N LEU A 17 11.13 -7.46 3.78
CA LEU A 17 9.86 -8.15 3.66
C LEU A 17 9.59 -8.96 4.92
N VAL A 18 8.45 -8.71 5.53
CA VAL A 18 7.92 -9.51 6.63
C VAL A 18 6.84 -10.41 6.05
N LEU A 19 7.19 -11.67 5.88
CA LEU A 19 6.29 -12.68 5.34
C LEU A 19 5.33 -13.12 6.46
N PRO A 20 4.03 -13.28 6.16
CA PRO A 20 3.08 -13.75 7.14
C PRO A 20 3.27 -15.24 7.45
N GLN A 21 2.62 -15.69 8.51
CA GLN A 21 2.26 -17.09 8.66
C GLN A 21 0.98 -17.29 7.84
N THR A 22 1.11 -17.60 6.59
CA THR A 22 0.03 -17.56 5.60
C THR A 22 -0.62 -18.91 5.42
N PRO A 23 -1.79 -18.92 4.73
CA PRO A 23 -2.31 -20.18 4.20
C PRO A 23 -1.25 -20.85 3.31
N ASP A 24 -1.19 -22.16 3.34
CA ASP A 24 -0.25 -22.95 2.53
C ASP A 24 -0.46 -22.70 1.03
N GLU A 25 -1.70 -22.42 0.61
CA GLU A 25 -2.12 -22.12 -0.76
C GLU A 25 -2.93 -20.82 -0.82
N PRO A 26 -2.28 -19.65 -0.85
CA PRO A 26 -2.99 -18.37 -0.99
C PRO A 26 -3.57 -18.21 -2.40
N ARG A 27 -4.78 -17.63 -2.52
CA ARG A 27 -5.36 -17.26 -3.83
C ARG A 27 -4.79 -15.97 -4.41
N GLY A 28 -4.08 -15.16 -3.61
CA GLY A 28 -3.47 -13.91 -4.03
C GLY A 28 -2.58 -13.33 -2.94
N VAL A 29 -1.79 -12.34 -3.32
CA VAL A 29 -0.81 -11.68 -2.43
C VAL A 29 -1.15 -10.20 -2.28
N VAL A 30 -1.06 -9.69 -1.06
CA VAL A 30 -1.27 -8.27 -0.76
C VAL A 30 0.00 -7.67 -0.15
N LEU A 31 0.65 -6.76 -0.90
CA LEU A 31 1.79 -6.01 -0.40
C LEU A 31 1.31 -4.79 0.38
N MET A 32 1.68 -4.71 1.66
CA MET A 32 1.29 -3.66 2.59
C MET A 32 2.42 -2.65 2.78
N LEU A 33 2.17 -1.38 2.45
CA LEU A 33 3.13 -0.28 2.48
C LEU A 33 2.76 0.74 3.56
N HIS A 34 3.67 0.97 4.52
CA HIS A 34 3.47 1.90 5.63
C HIS A 34 3.68 3.36 5.22
N GLY A 35 3.18 4.29 6.04
CA GLY A 35 3.45 5.72 5.92
C GLY A 35 4.88 6.09 6.30
N GLY A 36 5.23 7.35 6.13
CA GLY A 36 6.55 7.90 6.47
C GLY A 36 6.60 9.40 6.32
N GLU A 37 7.79 9.96 6.51
CA GLU A 37 8.04 11.40 6.45
C GLU A 37 8.40 11.87 5.02
N VAL A 38 8.42 13.19 4.82
CA VAL A 38 8.90 13.78 3.57
C VAL A 38 10.39 13.52 3.41
N ASP A 39 11.17 13.81 4.47
CA ASP A 39 12.62 13.63 4.51
C ASP A 39 13.02 12.94 5.81
N ASP A 40 13.39 11.68 5.71
CA ASP A 40 13.95 10.90 6.82
C ASP A 40 14.84 9.78 6.27
N VAL A 41 16.15 9.96 6.39
CA VAL A 41 17.16 8.98 5.97
C VAL A 41 17.57 7.99 7.06
N ARG A 42 16.97 8.09 8.25
CA ARG A 42 17.24 7.15 9.34
C ARG A 42 16.71 5.76 8.97
N PRO A 43 17.46 4.70 9.29
CA PRO A 43 16.98 3.34 9.10
C PRO A 43 15.63 3.13 9.80
N LEU A 44 14.64 2.65 9.06
CA LEU A 44 13.32 2.36 9.63
C LEU A 44 13.41 1.16 10.57
N ARG A 45 12.67 1.26 11.66
CA ARG A 45 12.59 0.21 12.68
C ARG A 45 11.16 -0.35 12.76
N ARG A 46 11.04 -1.65 13.04
CA ARG A 46 9.75 -2.34 13.15
C ARG A 46 8.78 -1.76 14.20
N TRP A 47 9.27 -0.95 15.11
CA TRP A 47 8.49 -0.26 16.16
C TRP A 47 8.21 1.21 15.86
N ASP A 48 8.65 1.72 14.72
CA ASP A 48 8.28 3.07 14.31
C ASP A 48 6.76 3.16 14.13
N PRO A 49 6.13 4.28 14.52
CA PRO A 49 4.67 4.39 14.58
C PRO A 49 3.96 3.99 13.29
N SER A 50 4.48 4.43 12.14
CA SER A 50 3.90 4.09 10.84
C SER A 50 3.96 2.59 10.52
N ALA A 51 5.08 1.94 10.87
CA ALA A 51 5.24 0.49 10.71
C ALA A 51 4.31 -0.30 11.64
N VAL A 52 4.12 0.19 12.88
CA VAL A 52 3.21 -0.42 13.86
C VAL A 52 1.76 -0.30 13.40
N VAL A 53 1.33 0.87 12.92
CA VAL A 53 -0.02 1.08 12.38
C VAL A 53 -0.30 0.13 11.22
N MET A 54 0.64 0.02 10.28
CA MET A 54 0.48 -0.89 9.15
C MET A 54 0.51 -2.36 9.57
N ARG A 55 1.28 -2.73 10.60
CA ARG A 55 1.26 -4.07 11.18
C ARG A 55 -0.13 -4.43 11.70
N VAL A 56 -0.73 -3.57 12.50
CA VAL A 56 -2.08 -3.79 13.06
C VAL A 56 -3.13 -3.90 11.95
N MET A 57 -3.05 -3.02 10.93
CA MET A 57 -3.94 -3.10 9.77
C MET A 57 -3.79 -4.44 9.04
N THR A 58 -2.56 -4.87 8.80
CA THR A 58 -2.25 -6.15 8.14
C THR A 58 -2.82 -7.35 8.89
N GLU A 59 -2.60 -7.41 10.21
CA GLU A 59 -3.09 -8.50 11.06
C GLU A 59 -4.63 -8.59 11.01
N LYS A 60 -5.30 -7.43 11.07
CA LYS A 60 -6.77 -7.36 11.00
C LYS A 60 -7.36 -7.67 9.63
N LEU A 61 -6.63 -7.39 8.55
CA LEU A 61 -7.04 -7.80 7.20
C LEU A 61 -6.84 -9.31 6.99
N ALA A 62 -5.74 -9.87 7.49
CA ALA A 62 -5.48 -11.31 7.42
C ALA A 62 -6.52 -12.13 8.20
N GLU A 63 -6.99 -11.62 9.36
CA GLU A 63 -8.11 -12.24 10.09
C GLU A 63 -9.42 -12.26 9.28
N ARG A 64 -9.63 -11.28 8.40
CA ARG A 64 -10.84 -11.15 7.56
C ARG A 64 -10.76 -11.92 6.26
N GLN A 65 -9.56 -12.12 5.75
CA GLN A 65 -9.27 -12.78 4.47
C GLN A 65 -8.12 -13.77 4.66
N PRO A 66 -8.39 -14.90 5.33
CA PRO A 66 -7.35 -15.86 5.70
C PRO A 66 -6.76 -16.62 4.50
N ASP A 67 -7.38 -16.53 3.34
CA ASP A 67 -6.98 -17.12 2.06
C ASP A 67 -6.06 -16.20 1.22
N LEU A 68 -5.75 -14.99 1.70
CA LEU A 68 -4.79 -14.08 1.08
C LEU A 68 -3.46 -14.01 1.85
N ALA A 69 -2.36 -13.93 1.11
CA ALA A 69 -1.03 -13.71 1.65
C ALA A 69 -0.77 -12.21 1.90
N PHE A 70 -0.87 -11.75 3.14
CA PHE A 70 -0.55 -10.37 3.48
C PHE A 70 0.92 -10.20 3.85
N VAL A 71 1.70 -9.55 3.00
CA VAL A 71 3.13 -9.31 3.17
C VAL A 71 3.39 -7.84 3.46
N ARG A 72 4.17 -7.52 4.49
CA ARG A 72 4.53 -6.13 4.81
C ARG A 72 5.92 -5.79 4.31
N LEU A 73 6.05 -4.64 3.67
CA LEU A 73 7.34 -4.02 3.43
C LEU A 73 7.67 -3.04 4.56
N LEU A 74 8.82 -3.21 5.17
CA LEU A 74 9.50 -2.18 5.96
C LEU A 74 10.54 -1.55 5.04
N ASN A 75 10.37 -0.27 4.72
CA ASN A 75 11.33 0.45 3.87
C ASN A 75 12.71 0.51 4.52
N ALA A 76 13.74 0.71 3.74
CA ALA A 76 15.11 0.86 4.24
C ALA A 76 15.23 2.07 5.17
N VAL A 77 14.56 3.18 4.84
CA VAL A 77 14.57 4.44 5.59
C VAL A 77 13.16 4.99 5.80
N GLY A 78 13.02 5.96 6.72
CA GLY A 78 11.74 6.45 7.19
C GLY A 78 11.02 7.41 6.26
N GLY A 79 11.68 7.98 5.24
CA GLY A 79 11.16 9.08 4.42
C GLY A 79 11.08 8.78 2.93
N TRP A 80 10.39 9.70 2.24
CA TRP A 80 10.29 9.69 0.77
C TRP A 80 11.62 10.07 0.10
N ASN A 81 12.27 11.13 0.61
CA ASN A 81 13.62 11.56 0.24
C ASN A 81 13.80 11.88 -1.26
N GLU A 82 13.12 12.95 -1.75
CA GLU A 82 13.38 13.42 -3.13
C GLU A 82 14.86 13.78 -3.33
N PRO A 83 15.44 13.57 -4.50
CA PRO A 83 14.85 12.94 -5.70
C PRO A 83 14.97 11.41 -5.71
N ILE A 84 15.49 10.79 -4.65
CA ILE A 84 15.85 9.36 -4.60
C ILE A 84 14.59 8.48 -4.60
N ARG A 85 13.50 8.90 -3.91
CA ARG A 85 12.24 8.14 -3.76
C ARG A 85 12.48 6.69 -3.33
N SER A 86 13.33 6.49 -2.32
CA SER A 86 13.75 5.16 -1.88
C SER A 86 12.59 4.19 -1.61
N PRO A 87 11.39 4.60 -1.12
CA PRO A 87 10.26 3.69 -0.95
C PRO A 87 9.77 3.04 -2.24
N VAL A 88 9.95 3.71 -3.41
CA VAL A 88 9.56 3.14 -4.71
C VAL A 88 10.50 2.00 -5.07
N ALA A 89 11.81 2.20 -4.99
CA ALA A 89 12.80 1.16 -5.26
C ALA A 89 12.65 -0.04 -4.30
N ASP A 90 12.38 0.23 -3.01
CA ASP A 90 12.11 -0.81 -2.02
C ASP A 90 10.87 -1.64 -2.39
N ALA A 91 9.80 -0.98 -2.85
CA ALA A 91 8.56 -1.65 -3.25
C ALA A 91 8.70 -2.42 -4.57
N GLU A 92 9.46 -1.92 -5.53
CA GLU A 92 9.79 -2.65 -6.77
C GLU A 92 10.57 -3.92 -6.47
N TRP A 93 11.58 -3.85 -5.60
CA TRP A 93 12.27 -5.04 -5.11
C TRP A 93 11.31 -6.02 -4.43
N ALA A 94 10.42 -5.52 -3.56
CA ALA A 94 9.43 -6.33 -2.88
C ALA A 94 8.53 -7.08 -3.88
N LEU A 95 8.00 -6.37 -4.89
CA LEU A 95 7.16 -6.98 -5.93
C LEU A 95 7.90 -8.03 -6.75
N MET A 96 9.16 -7.78 -7.10
CA MET A 96 10.00 -8.77 -7.77
C MET A 96 10.13 -10.05 -6.92
N ARG A 97 10.39 -9.90 -5.60
CA ARG A 97 10.50 -11.05 -4.69
C ARG A 97 9.18 -11.79 -4.52
N LEU A 98 8.07 -11.07 -4.40
CA LEU A 98 6.75 -11.71 -4.28
C LEU A 98 6.38 -12.53 -5.51
N ARG A 99 6.73 -12.08 -6.72
CA ARG A 99 6.51 -12.88 -7.95
C ARG A 99 7.35 -14.17 -7.97
N GLN A 100 8.51 -14.17 -7.34
CA GLN A 100 9.36 -15.37 -7.20
C GLN A 100 8.83 -16.32 -6.12
N LEU A 101 8.31 -15.78 -5.02
CA LEU A 101 7.79 -16.57 -3.90
C LEU A 101 6.39 -17.14 -4.19
N TYR A 102 5.59 -16.41 -4.98
CA TYR A 102 4.20 -16.72 -5.29
C TYR A 102 3.97 -16.66 -6.82
N PRO A 103 4.58 -17.58 -7.59
CA PRO A 103 4.51 -17.52 -9.04
C PRO A 103 3.08 -17.67 -9.55
N GLY A 104 2.68 -16.78 -10.46
CA GLY A 104 1.35 -16.82 -11.09
C GLY A 104 0.21 -16.22 -10.25
N LEU A 105 0.41 -15.93 -8.97
CA LEU A 105 -0.65 -15.34 -8.16
C LEU A 105 -0.84 -13.84 -8.44
N PRO A 106 -2.09 -13.35 -8.40
CA PRO A 106 -2.37 -11.93 -8.51
C PRO A 106 -1.83 -11.18 -7.29
N ILE A 107 -1.23 -10.01 -7.53
CA ILE A 107 -0.67 -9.15 -6.48
C ILE A 107 -1.45 -7.85 -6.41
N ALA A 108 -2.00 -7.55 -5.23
CA ALA A 108 -2.51 -6.23 -4.89
C ALA A 108 -1.51 -5.44 -4.03
N VAL A 109 -1.61 -4.12 -4.07
CA VAL A 109 -0.84 -3.23 -3.20
C VAL A 109 -1.80 -2.37 -2.37
N VAL A 110 -1.56 -2.32 -1.07
CA VAL A 110 -2.29 -1.46 -0.12
C VAL A 110 -1.28 -0.53 0.56
N GLY A 111 -1.43 0.78 0.38
CA GLY A 111 -0.48 1.75 0.94
C GLY A 111 -1.17 2.86 1.73
N HIS A 112 -0.57 3.25 2.87
CA HIS A 112 -1.02 4.35 3.70
C HIS A 112 -0.09 5.57 3.56
N SER A 113 -0.66 6.78 3.40
CA SER A 113 0.09 8.03 3.39
C SER A 113 1.23 8.01 2.34
N MET A 114 2.50 8.09 2.75
CA MET A 114 3.68 7.91 1.89
C MET A 114 3.66 6.54 1.19
N GLY A 115 3.29 5.46 1.87
CA GLY A 115 3.11 4.14 1.24
C GLY A 115 1.99 4.14 0.20
N GLY A 116 0.96 4.97 0.39
CA GLY A 116 -0.04 5.25 -0.64
C GLY A 116 0.58 5.91 -1.87
N ARG A 117 1.38 6.96 -1.70
CA ARG A 117 2.15 7.57 -2.79
C ARG A 117 3.00 6.54 -3.52
N THR A 118 3.73 5.72 -2.77
CA THR A 118 4.53 4.62 -3.33
C THR A 118 3.67 3.69 -4.19
N ALA A 119 2.51 3.25 -3.68
CA ALA A 119 1.61 2.38 -4.42
C ALA A 119 1.13 3.01 -5.74
N PHE A 120 0.82 4.31 -5.74
CA PHE A 120 0.40 5.03 -6.93
C PHE A 120 1.54 5.26 -7.93
N GLU A 121 2.80 5.38 -7.48
CA GLU A 121 3.96 5.40 -8.37
C GLU A 121 4.18 4.07 -9.10
N LEU A 122 3.81 2.94 -8.50
CA LEU A 122 3.90 1.62 -9.13
C LEU A 122 2.82 1.38 -10.21
N ALA A 123 1.72 2.14 -10.18
CA ALA A 123 0.67 2.02 -11.18
C ALA A 123 1.19 2.33 -12.59
N GLY A 124 0.86 1.48 -13.55
CA GLY A 124 1.31 1.60 -14.94
C GLY A 124 2.77 1.20 -15.21
N THR A 125 3.57 0.91 -14.16
CA THR A 125 4.94 0.42 -14.29
C THR A 125 5.08 -1.03 -13.84
N GLN A 126 4.16 -1.49 -13.00
CA GLN A 126 4.15 -2.84 -12.44
C GLN A 126 2.83 -3.55 -12.75
N PRO A 127 2.84 -4.85 -13.10
CA PRO A 127 1.60 -5.61 -13.26
C PRO A 127 0.99 -5.87 -11.87
N LEU A 128 -0.09 -5.15 -11.56
CA LEU A 128 -0.87 -5.26 -10.32
C LEU A 128 -2.30 -5.66 -10.63
N ALA A 129 -2.90 -6.51 -9.80
CA ALA A 129 -4.30 -6.89 -9.90
C ALA A 129 -5.23 -5.82 -9.30
N ALA A 130 -4.80 -5.20 -8.20
CA ALA A 130 -5.57 -4.17 -7.51
C ALA A 130 -4.66 -3.21 -6.74
N LEU A 131 -5.15 -1.98 -6.50
CA LEU A 131 -4.44 -0.94 -5.79
C LEU A 131 -5.36 -0.24 -4.79
N VAL A 132 -4.91 -0.10 -3.55
CA VAL A 132 -5.64 0.62 -2.50
C VAL A 132 -4.76 1.69 -1.87
N GLY A 133 -5.24 2.93 -1.91
CA GLY A 133 -4.68 4.06 -1.16
C GLY A 133 -5.49 4.37 0.09
N LEU A 134 -4.84 4.34 1.25
CA LEU A 134 -5.41 4.73 2.54
C LEU A 134 -4.87 6.10 2.90
N ALA A 135 -5.69 7.15 2.82
CA ALA A 135 -5.26 8.54 2.98
C ALA A 135 -3.94 8.83 2.22
N PRO A 136 -3.84 8.52 0.91
CA PRO A 136 -2.57 8.57 0.20
C PRO A 136 -2.05 10.00 0.08
N TRP A 137 -0.74 10.19 0.21
CA TRP A 137 -0.08 11.42 -0.13
C TRP A 137 0.19 11.46 -1.63
N LEU A 138 -0.80 11.85 -2.42
CA LEU A 138 -0.70 11.85 -3.87
C LEU A 138 0.23 12.97 -4.36
N ALA A 139 1.04 12.65 -5.37
CA ALA A 139 1.73 13.67 -6.16
C ALA A 139 0.74 14.37 -7.11
N ASP A 140 1.05 15.60 -7.47
CA ASP A 140 0.31 16.27 -8.53
C ASP A 140 0.64 15.65 -9.91
N GLY A 141 -0.33 15.66 -10.81
CA GLY A 141 -0.11 15.33 -12.23
C GLY A 141 -0.09 13.84 -12.57
N TYR A 142 -0.63 12.94 -11.75
CA TYR A 142 -0.85 11.57 -12.20
C TYR A 142 -1.75 11.52 -13.45
N GLY A 143 -1.22 10.96 -14.54
CA GLY A 143 -2.01 10.68 -15.74
C GLY A 143 -2.92 9.47 -15.54
N GLU A 144 -4.16 9.57 -16.02
CA GLU A 144 -5.19 8.55 -15.86
C GLU A 144 -4.85 7.23 -16.55
N SER A 145 -4.08 7.29 -17.62
CA SER A 145 -3.66 6.12 -18.41
C SER A 145 -2.90 5.08 -17.58
N ARG A 146 -2.23 5.51 -16.50
CA ARG A 146 -1.52 4.62 -15.57
C ARG A 146 -2.44 3.64 -14.83
N PHE A 147 -3.73 3.99 -14.73
CA PHE A 147 -4.73 3.24 -13.97
C PHE A 147 -5.73 2.47 -14.85
N LEU A 148 -5.60 2.58 -16.16
CA LEU A 148 -6.46 1.81 -17.07
C LEU A 148 -6.14 0.31 -16.96
N GLY A 149 -7.16 -0.50 -16.73
CA GLY A 149 -7.00 -1.94 -16.46
C GLY A 149 -6.58 -2.30 -15.02
N LEU A 150 -6.37 -1.29 -14.15
CA LEU A 150 -6.05 -1.50 -12.74
C LEU A 150 -7.23 -1.09 -11.86
N SER A 151 -7.81 -2.04 -11.12
CA SER A 151 -8.84 -1.73 -10.14
C SER A 151 -8.26 -0.94 -8.97
N THR A 152 -8.76 0.28 -8.75
CA THR A 152 -8.20 1.23 -7.79
C THR A 152 -9.23 1.65 -6.75
N LEU A 153 -8.87 1.64 -5.46
CA LEU A 153 -9.67 2.18 -4.37
C LEU A 153 -8.88 3.23 -3.59
N ILE A 154 -9.49 4.38 -3.30
CA ILE A 154 -8.98 5.33 -2.32
C ILE A 154 -9.98 5.44 -1.17
N VAL A 155 -9.51 5.19 0.05
CA VAL A 155 -10.25 5.43 1.29
C VAL A 155 -9.59 6.61 2.01
N HIS A 156 -10.37 7.61 2.42
CA HIS A 156 -9.86 8.83 3.03
C HIS A 156 -10.68 9.23 4.25
N GLY A 157 -10.01 9.67 5.31
CA GLY A 157 -10.67 10.17 6.51
C GLY A 157 -11.30 11.54 6.29
N LYS A 158 -12.56 11.73 6.71
CA LYS A 158 -13.27 13.02 6.56
C LYS A 158 -12.60 14.19 7.27
N ALA A 159 -11.89 13.93 8.36
CA ALA A 159 -11.17 14.91 9.15
C ALA A 159 -9.65 14.85 8.94
N ASP A 160 -9.21 14.30 7.83
CA ASP A 160 -7.78 14.29 7.46
C ASP A 160 -7.32 15.71 7.13
N THR A 161 -6.30 16.17 7.84
CA THR A 161 -5.65 17.49 7.65
C THR A 161 -4.21 17.36 7.18
N VAL A 162 -3.72 16.15 6.96
CA VAL A 162 -2.33 15.86 6.56
C VAL A 162 -2.23 15.68 5.06
N THR A 163 -3.15 14.93 4.47
CA THR A 163 -3.20 14.69 3.03
C THR A 163 -4.51 15.20 2.42
N ARG A 164 -4.48 15.47 1.12
CA ARG A 164 -5.59 16.14 0.41
C ARG A 164 -6.67 15.16 -0.04
N GLN A 165 -7.81 15.19 0.63
CA GLN A 165 -8.97 14.38 0.27
C GLN A 165 -9.55 14.77 -1.09
N ASP A 166 -9.57 16.07 -1.41
CA ASP A 166 -10.04 16.60 -2.69
C ASP A 166 -9.21 16.11 -3.87
N ALA A 167 -7.88 16.05 -3.74
CA ALA A 167 -6.98 15.48 -4.75
C ALA A 167 -7.25 13.99 -4.99
N SER A 168 -7.54 13.24 -3.92
CA SER A 168 -7.93 11.83 -4.01
C SER A 168 -9.26 11.62 -4.76
N ALA A 169 -10.27 12.43 -4.44
CA ALA A 169 -11.56 12.38 -5.13
C ALA A 169 -11.45 12.80 -6.60
N ASP A 170 -10.64 13.83 -6.87
CA ASP A 170 -10.38 14.30 -8.23
C ASP A 170 -9.70 13.24 -9.09
N LEU A 171 -8.65 12.60 -8.58
CA LEU A 171 -7.96 11.52 -9.31
C LEU A 171 -8.94 10.38 -9.67
N VAL A 172 -9.76 9.93 -8.72
CA VAL A 172 -10.75 8.88 -8.98
C VAL A 172 -11.77 9.32 -10.04
N ARG A 173 -12.24 10.57 -10.00
CA ARG A 173 -13.15 11.11 -11.01
C ARG A 173 -12.50 11.07 -12.41
N ARG A 174 -11.23 11.49 -12.53
CA ARG A 174 -10.48 11.50 -13.80
C ARG A 174 -10.24 10.08 -14.32
N ILE A 175 -9.86 9.13 -13.46
CA ILE A 175 -9.69 7.71 -13.85
C ILE A 175 -11.00 7.16 -14.42
N ARG A 176 -12.14 7.41 -13.75
CA ARG A 176 -13.46 6.96 -14.25
C ARG A 176 -13.84 7.62 -15.57
N ALA A 177 -13.59 8.91 -15.73
CA ALA A 177 -13.85 9.63 -16.98
C ALA A 177 -13.04 9.09 -18.15
N ALA A 178 -11.85 8.55 -17.87
CA ALA A 178 -10.99 7.88 -18.86
C ALA A 178 -11.36 6.40 -19.12
N GLY A 179 -12.44 5.88 -18.50
CA GLY A 179 -12.90 4.50 -18.64
C GLY A 179 -12.25 3.49 -17.69
N GLY A 180 -11.48 3.96 -16.69
CA GLY A 180 -10.86 3.10 -15.69
C GLY A 180 -11.80 2.73 -14.53
N THR A 181 -11.45 1.69 -13.78
CA THR A 181 -12.18 1.20 -12.60
C THR A 181 -11.58 1.81 -11.34
N ALA A 182 -12.27 2.78 -10.73
CA ALA A 182 -11.80 3.41 -9.52
C ALA A 182 -12.91 3.74 -8.53
N GLY A 183 -12.65 3.64 -7.23
CA GLY A 183 -13.55 3.98 -6.12
C GLY A 183 -12.93 5.03 -5.20
N PHE A 184 -13.76 5.95 -4.70
CA PHE A 184 -13.41 6.87 -3.62
C PHE A 184 -14.40 6.75 -2.49
N LEU A 185 -13.89 6.53 -1.27
CA LEU A 185 -14.69 6.42 -0.06
C LEU A 185 -14.17 7.40 1.00
N SER A 186 -15.02 8.34 1.38
CA SER A 186 -14.78 9.24 2.50
C SER A 186 -15.42 8.64 3.76
N VAL A 187 -14.58 8.26 4.73
CA VAL A 187 -15.02 7.58 5.97
C VAL A 187 -14.79 8.46 7.20
N PRO A 188 -15.58 8.29 8.28
CA PRO A 188 -15.27 8.96 9.55
C PRO A 188 -13.87 8.58 10.04
N GLY A 189 -13.03 9.57 10.30
CA GLY A 189 -11.66 9.36 10.78
C GLY A 189 -10.72 10.47 10.38
N TRP A 190 -9.50 10.38 10.90
CA TRP A 190 -8.40 11.29 10.62
C TRP A 190 -7.38 10.61 9.70
N HIS A 191 -6.21 11.25 9.51
CA HIS A 191 -5.12 10.68 8.73
C HIS A 191 -4.63 9.33 9.26
N SER A 192 -4.57 9.19 10.59
CA SER A 192 -4.17 7.94 11.23
C SER A 192 -5.26 6.88 11.11
N LEU A 193 -4.89 5.66 10.78
CA LEU A 193 -5.80 4.51 10.63
C LEU A 193 -6.32 3.97 11.98
N GLY A 194 -5.85 4.52 13.13
CA GLY A 194 -6.16 4.00 14.46
C GLY A 194 -7.61 4.22 14.89
N PHE A 195 -8.16 5.40 14.63
CA PHE A 195 -9.55 5.70 14.99
C PHE A 195 -10.52 5.10 14.00
N ARG A 196 -11.49 4.29 14.52
CA ARG A 196 -12.49 3.57 13.70
C ARG A 196 -11.86 2.66 12.62
N SER A 197 -10.71 2.07 12.91
CA SER A 197 -9.96 1.20 11.99
C SER A 197 -10.81 0.09 11.36
N ALA A 198 -11.84 -0.42 12.03
CA ALA A 198 -12.75 -1.43 11.52
C ALA A 198 -13.50 -0.99 10.25
N ILE A 199 -13.76 0.31 10.06
CA ILE A 199 -14.41 0.82 8.84
C ILE A 199 -13.43 0.71 7.66
N TRP A 200 -12.18 1.16 7.84
CA TRP A 200 -11.13 1.06 6.83
C TRP A 200 -10.89 -0.39 6.44
N GLN A 201 -10.75 -1.29 7.42
CA GLN A 201 -10.54 -2.72 7.21
C GLN A 201 -11.67 -3.37 6.39
N ARG A 202 -12.94 -3.06 6.70
CA ARG A 202 -14.08 -3.61 5.94
C ARG A 202 -14.07 -3.16 4.49
N GLN A 203 -13.77 -1.89 4.21
CA GLN A 203 -13.74 -1.36 2.85
C GLN A 203 -12.61 -1.99 2.04
N VAL A 204 -11.42 -2.12 2.63
CA VAL A 204 -10.28 -2.79 1.99
C VAL A 204 -10.59 -4.26 1.74
N ALA A 205 -11.11 -4.98 2.75
CA ALA A 205 -11.41 -6.40 2.62
C ALA A 205 -12.46 -6.66 1.52
N ALA A 206 -13.55 -5.91 1.49
CA ALA A 206 -14.58 -6.03 0.46
C ALA A 206 -14.03 -5.76 -0.97
N PHE A 207 -13.13 -4.80 -1.09
CA PHE A 207 -12.48 -4.49 -2.37
C PHE A 207 -11.54 -5.61 -2.80
N LEU A 208 -10.68 -6.10 -1.90
CA LEU A 208 -9.77 -7.21 -2.20
C LEU A 208 -10.54 -8.50 -2.54
N GLU A 209 -11.63 -8.79 -1.84
CA GLU A 209 -12.51 -9.92 -2.13
C GLU A 209 -13.03 -9.91 -3.57
N HIS A 210 -13.38 -8.73 -4.06
CA HIS A 210 -13.94 -8.56 -5.39
C HIS A 210 -12.88 -8.62 -6.51
N TYR A 211 -11.67 -8.11 -6.26
CA TYR A 211 -10.65 -7.93 -7.30
C TYR A 211 -9.42 -8.85 -7.18
N LEU A 212 -9.36 -9.67 -6.15
CA LEU A 212 -8.42 -10.78 -6.01
C LEU A 212 -9.22 -12.08 -5.91
N PRO A 213 -9.68 -12.64 -7.02
CA PRO A 213 -10.53 -13.82 -7.05
C PRO A 213 -9.83 -15.08 -6.53
#